data_f208ad2e61bfb5d1c07a1898a0fc5025
#
_entry.id   f208ad2e61bfb5d1c07a1898a0fc5025
#
_cell.length_a   1.000
_cell.length_b   1.000
_cell.length_c   1.000
_cell.angle_alpha   90.00
_cell.angle_beta   90.00
_cell.angle_gamma   90.00
#
_symmetry.space_group_name_H-M   'P 1'
#
loop_
_entity.id
_entity.type
_entity.pdbx_description
1 polymer ?
#
loop_
_entity_poly.entity_id
_entity_poly.type
_entity_poly.pdbx_seq_one_letter_code
_entity_poly.pdbx_strand_id
1 'polypeptide(L)'
;MKKLILASILSAATLTAVAAPETYNVDPSHTFASFEINHLGYSTQRGAFQKTAGTITLDSEKKTGSADITIDTASLNTGWEARDKHLKSEDFFNVAKFPSITFKGKTFKFDGDKLASVSGDFTLLGVTKPLTLNVVNFKCAPHPMSKKPACGADAVATIKRSDFGMAAYVPAVSDEVTLRIQVEASK
;
A
#
# COMPACT_ATOMS: atom_id res chain seq x y z
N MET A 1 18.79 52.97 -53.53
CA MET A 1 18.46 51.56 -53.43
C MET A 1 18.46 51.17 -51.95
N LYS A 2 17.27 51.11 -51.29
CA LYS A 2 17.14 50.73 -49.87
C LYS A 2 16.87 49.23 -49.79
N LYS A 3 17.80 48.47 -49.18
CA LYS A 3 17.62 47.03 -48.93
C LYS A 3 16.83 46.87 -47.62
N LEU A 4 15.59 46.34 -47.70
CA LEU A 4 14.87 45.84 -46.54
C LEU A 4 15.46 44.48 -46.12
N ILE A 5 15.91 44.37 -44.88
CA ILE A 5 16.28 43.10 -44.27
C ILE A 5 15.06 42.61 -43.49
N LEU A 6 14.44 41.54 -43.97
CA LEU A 6 13.33 40.86 -43.28
C LEU A 6 13.95 39.94 -42.22
N ALA A 7 13.81 40.30 -40.96
CA ALA A 7 14.22 39.46 -39.84
C ALA A 7 13.08 38.45 -39.53
N SER A 8 13.30 37.19 -39.87
CA SER A 8 12.40 36.08 -39.52
C SER A 8 12.59 35.70 -38.04
N ILE A 9 11.62 36.01 -37.18
CA ILE A 9 11.59 35.60 -35.81
C ILE A 9 11.12 34.13 -35.77
N LEU A 10 12.02 33.21 -35.53
CA LEU A 10 11.74 31.77 -35.32
C LEU A 10 11.25 31.59 -33.90
N SER A 11 9.94 31.51 -33.67
CA SER A 11 9.37 31.17 -32.36
C SER A 11 9.60 29.69 -32.06
N ALA A 12 10.55 29.41 -31.20
CA ALA A 12 10.76 28.05 -30.67
C ALA A 12 9.64 27.74 -29.66
N ALA A 13 8.67 26.92 -30.06
CA ALA A 13 7.68 26.34 -29.15
C ALA A 13 8.38 25.33 -28.23
N THR A 14 8.58 25.68 -26.97
CA THR A 14 9.04 24.73 -25.95
C THR A 14 7.93 23.76 -25.65
N LEU A 15 8.02 22.53 -26.17
CA LEU A 15 7.18 21.41 -25.76
C LEU A 15 7.58 21.07 -24.30
N THR A 16 6.73 21.40 -23.33
CA THR A 16 6.83 20.89 -21.97
C THR A 16 6.55 19.38 -22.03
N ALA A 17 7.58 18.57 -21.83
CA ALA A 17 7.41 17.13 -21.66
C ALA A 17 6.61 16.91 -20.38
N VAL A 18 5.36 16.50 -20.48
CA VAL A 18 4.56 16.02 -19.35
C VAL A 18 5.17 14.69 -18.93
N ALA A 19 5.64 14.57 -17.69
CA ALA A 19 6.15 13.30 -17.18
C ALA A 19 5.02 12.26 -17.21
N ALA A 20 5.31 11.09 -17.76
CA ALA A 20 4.35 9.99 -17.79
C ALA A 20 4.24 9.33 -16.40
N PRO A 21 3.08 8.73 -16.06
CA PRO A 21 2.97 7.95 -14.83
C PRO A 21 4.06 6.87 -14.75
N GLU A 22 4.65 6.73 -13.58
CA GLU A 22 5.73 5.78 -13.34
C GLU A 22 5.24 4.59 -12.54
N THR A 23 5.54 3.37 -13.02
CA THR A 23 5.17 2.14 -12.32
C THR A 23 6.38 1.56 -11.58
N TYR A 24 6.16 1.24 -10.30
CA TYR A 24 7.11 0.67 -9.36
C TYR A 24 6.65 -0.74 -8.97
N ASN A 25 7.59 -1.68 -8.94
CA ASN A 25 7.34 -3.03 -8.44
C ASN A 25 7.61 -3.07 -6.93
N VAL A 26 6.70 -3.65 -6.17
CA VAL A 26 6.86 -3.84 -4.72
C VAL A 26 8.09 -4.70 -4.46
N ASP A 27 8.96 -4.24 -3.55
CA ASP A 27 10.08 -5.04 -3.03
C ASP A 27 9.58 -5.94 -1.89
N PRO A 28 9.49 -7.26 -2.08
CA PRO A 28 8.96 -8.16 -1.07
C PRO A 28 9.87 -8.32 0.15
N SER A 29 11.14 -7.93 0.06
CA SER A 29 12.09 -8.00 1.17
C SER A 29 11.94 -6.85 2.17
N HIS A 30 11.33 -5.74 1.75
CA HIS A 30 11.12 -4.54 2.58
C HIS A 30 9.64 -4.13 2.68
N THR A 31 8.72 -5.00 2.25
CA THR A 31 7.28 -4.72 2.27
C THR A 31 6.53 -5.72 3.12
N PHE A 32 5.92 -5.23 4.20
CA PHE A 32 5.18 -6.07 5.13
C PHE A 32 3.83 -5.43 5.49
N ALA A 33 2.78 -6.24 5.42
CA ALA A 33 1.47 -5.92 5.98
C ALA A 33 1.40 -6.50 7.39
N SER A 34 1.41 -5.64 8.40
CA SER A 34 1.37 -6.02 9.82
C SER A 34 0.04 -5.60 10.44
N PHE A 35 -0.31 -6.24 11.54
CA PHE A 35 -1.49 -5.89 12.32
C PHE A 35 -1.24 -5.93 13.82
N GLU A 36 -2.04 -5.14 14.55
CA GLU A 36 -2.08 -5.08 16.01
C GLU A 36 -3.52 -5.28 16.48
N ILE A 37 -3.70 -6.08 17.53
CA ILE A 37 -4.99 -6.37 18.12
C ILE A 37 -4.89 -6.45 19.65
N ASN A 38 -5.87 -5.87 20.37
CA ASN A 38 -5.95 -6.03 21.83
C ASN A 38 -6.41 -7.45 22.19
N HIS A 39 -5.69 -8.09 23.09
CA HIS A 39 -5.98 -9.43 23.58
C HIS A 39 -6.42 -9.38 25.03
N LEU A 40 -7.72 -9.52 25.28
CA LEU A 40 -8.33 -9.62 26.59
C LEU A 40 -8.03 -8.42 27.54
N GLY A 41 -7.63 -7.28 26.99
CA GLY A 41 -7.20 -6.12 27.77
C GLY A 41 -5.78 -6.22 28.34
N TYR A 42 -5.12 -7.38 28.26
CA TYR A 42 -3.80 -7.59 28.86
C TYR A 42 -2.66 -7.04 28.01
N SER A 43 -2.76 -7.19 26.68
CA SER A 43 -1.66 -6.80 25.78
C SER A 43 -2.12 -6.59 24.35
N THR A 44 -1.29 -5.91 23.58
CA THR A 44 -1.40 -5.83 22.14
C THR A 44 -0.63 -6.97 21.49
N GLN A 45 -1.34 -7.87 20.85
CA GLN A 45 -0.74 -8.92 20.02
C GLN A 45 -0.48 -8.39 18.61
N ARG A 46 0.59 -8.90 18.00
CA ARG A 46 1.07 -8.47 16.68
C ARG A 46 1.31 -9.65 15.78
N GLY A 47 1.11 -9.42 14.49
CA GLY A 47 1.48 -10.36 13.45
C GLY A 47 1.79 -9.62 12.16
N ALA A 48 2.47 -10.30 11.24
CA ALA A 48 2.78 -9.77 9.93
C ALA A 48 2.65 -10.87 8.86
N PHE A 49 2.31 -10.47 7.65
CA PHE A 49 2.40 -11.32 6.47
C PHE A 49 3.76 -11.08 5.82
N GLN A 50 4.51 -12.18 5.61
CA GLN A 50 5.90 -12.13 5.14
C GLN A 50 6.03 -12.08 3.61
N LYS A 51 4.90 -12.21 2.88
CA LYS A 51 4.90 -12.19 1.42
C LYS A 51 3.84 -11.23 0.90
N THR A 52 4.31 -10.13 0.36
CA THR A 52 3.50 -9.10 -0.30
C THR A 52 4.09 -8.84 -1.68
N ALA A 53 3.24 -8.73 -2.69
CA ALA A 53 3.63 -8.44 -4.06
C ALA A 53 2.64 -7.47 -4.70
N GLY A 54 3.06 -6.83 -5.78
CA GLY A 54 2.20 -5.95 -6.55
C GLY A 54 2.93 -4.82 -7.22
N THR A 55 2.17 -3.86 -7.70
CA THR A 55 2.67 -2.68 -8.40
C THR A 55 2.00 -1.41 -7.88
N ILE A 56 2.73 -0.32 -7.91
CA ILE A 56 2.24 1.02 -7.58
C ILE A 56 2.58 1.93 -8.76
N THR A 57 1.59 2.61 -9.31
CA THR A 57 1.80 3.61 -10.35
C THR A 57 1.58 4.99 -9.75
N LEU A 58 2.51 5.92 -9.98
CA LEU A 58 2.45 7.29 -9.49
C LEU A 58 2.63 8.27 -10.64
N ASP A 59 1.77 9.28 -10.69
CA ASP A 59 1.94 10.49 -11.50
C ASP A 59 2.18 11.65 -10.54
N SER A 60 3.45 12.01 -10.35
CA SER A 60 3.84 13.04 -9.38
C SER A 60 3.41 14.45 -9.81
N GLU A 61 3.28 14.69 -11.13
CA GLU A 61 2.84 15.98 -11.65
C GLU A 61 1.33 16.17 -11.45
N LYS A 62 0.54 15.14 -11.80
CA LYS A 62 -0.91 15.17 -11.63
C LYS A 62 -1.37 14.84 -10.21
N LYS A 63 -0.46 14.46 -9.33
CA LYS A 63 -0.79 14.03 -7.95
C LYS A 63 -1.82 12.91 -7.92
N THR A 64 -1.66 11.93 -8.80
CA THR A 64 -2.53 10.75 -8.91
C THR A 64 -1.72 9.47 -8.81
N GLY A 65 -2.39 8.35 -8.58
CA GLY A 65 -1.75 7.04 -8.55
C GLY A 65 -2.76 5.91 -8.50
N SER A 66 -2.24 4.70 -8.61
CA SER A 66 -2.96 3.44 -8.39
C SER A 66 -2.05 2.43 -7.71
N ALA A 67 -2.64 1.47 -6.99
CA ALA A 67 -1.91 0.36 -6.39
C ALA A 67 -2.70 -0.93 -6.61
N ASP A 68 -2.01 -2.00 -6.95
CA ASP A 68 -2.57 -3.36 -7.01
C ASP A 68 -1.66 -4.27 -6.17
N ILE A 69 -2.12 -4.57 -4.94
CA ILE A 69 -1.34 -5.26 -3.93
C ILE A 69 -2.01 -6.58 -3.59
N THR A 70 -1.21 -7.64 -3.52
CA THR A 70 -1.61 -8.98 -3.09
C THR A 70 -0.72 -9.44 -1.94
N ILE A 71 -1.34 -9.95 -0.88
CA ILE A 71 -0.68 -10.47 0.32
C ILE A 71 -1.02 -11.95 0.42
N ASP A 72 -0.01 -12.82 0.52
CA ASP A 72 -0.17 -14.26 0.74
C ASP A 72 -0.58 -14.51 2.20
N THR A 73 -1.82 -15.00 2.43
CA THR A 73 -2.33 -15.26 3.78
C THR A 73 -1.59 -16.39 4.49
N ALA A 74 -1.04 -17.36 3.75
CA ALA A 74 -0.26 -18.44 4.33
C ALA A 74 1.09 -17.97 4.89
N SER A 75 1.56 -16.77 4.49
CA SER A 75 2.80 -16.18 4.97
C SER A 75 2.70 -15.52 6.36
N LEU A 76 1.55 -15.65 7.02
CA LEU A 76 1.33 -15.13 8.38
C LEU A 76 2.36 -15.66 9.36
N ASN A 77 2.93 -14.73 10.15
CA ASN A 77 3.86 -15.00 11.24
C ASN A 77 3.57 -14.04 12.41
N THR A 78 3.37 -14.61 13.60
CA THR A 78 3.15 -13.87 14.84
C THR A 78 4.27 -14.10 15.85
N GLY A 79 5.33 -14.82 15.45
CA GLY A 79 6.42 -15.22 16.34
C GLY A 79 6.10 -16.44 17.22
N TRP A 80 4.93 -17.08 17.05
CA TRP A 80 4.56 -18.29 17.78
C TRP A 80 3.77 -19.25 16.88
N GLU A 81 4.37 -20.38 16.55
CA GLU A 81 3.87 -21.34 15.56
C GLU A 81 2.45 -21.86 15.87
N ALA A 82 2.14 -22.14 17.14
CA ALA A 82 0.81 -22.64 17.51
C ALA A 82 -0.28 -21.59 17.24
N ARG A 83 0.02 -20.31 17.48
CA ARG A 83 -0.90 -19.21 17.14
C ARG A 83 -1.00 -19.04 15.63
N ASP A 84 0.10 -19.10 14.91
CA ASP A 84 0.09 -19.02 13.45
C ASP A 84 -0.79 -20.12 12.83
N LYS A 85 -0.68 -21.36 13.31
CA LYS A 85 -1.52 -22.47 12.90
C LYS A 85 -3.01 -22.18 13.17
N HIS A 86 -3.35 -21.67 14.36
CA HIS A 86 -4.71 -21.33 14.72
C HIS A 86 -5.27 -20.19 13.86
N LEU A 87 -4.50 -19.12 13.67
CA LEU A 87 -4.95 -17.99 12.85
C LEU A 87 -5.10 -18.37 11.37
N LYS A 88 -4.39 -19.38 10.86
CA LYS A 88 -4.55 -19.89 9.49
C LYS A 88 -5.77 -20.78 9.30
N SER A 89 -6.44 -21.22 10.39
CA SER A 89 -7.61 -22.09 10.36
C SER A 89 -8.90 -21.38 9.87
N GLU A 90 -9.99 -22.15 9.77
CA GLU A 90 -11.30 -21.67 9.33
C GLU A 90 -11.91 -20.61 10.25
N ASP A 91 -11.52 -20.60 11.53
CA ASP A 91 -12.02 -19.63 12.52
C ASP A 91 -11.50 -18.20 12.26
N PHE A 92 -10.42 -18.07 11.48
CA PHE A 92 -9.75 -16.79 11.24
C PHE A 92 -9.50 -16.53 9.75
N PHE A 93 -8.26 -16.66 9.27
CA PHE A 93 -7.91 -16.31 7.89
C PHE A 93 -8.34 -17.36 6.88
N ASN A 94 -8.65 -18.59 7.29
CA ASN A 94 -9.06 -19.69 6.41
C ASN A 94 -8.23 -19.75 5.12
N VAL A 95 -6.92 -19.88 5.29
CA VAL A 95 -5.95 -19.72 4.20
C VAL A 95 -6.14 -20.72 3.07
N ALA A 96 -6.75 -21.88 3.36
CA ALA A 96 -7.06 -22.89 2.34
C ALA A 96 -8.13 -22.39 1.35
N LYS A 97 -9.11 -21.61 1.83
CA LYS A 97 -10.20 -21.06 1.02
C LYS A 97 -9.89 -19.66 0.50
N PHE A 98 -9.15 -18.87 1.27
CA PHE A 98 -8.83 -17.47 0.97
C PHE A 98 -7.29 -17.28 1.01
N PRO A 99 -6.58 -17.70 -0.04
CA PRO A 99 -5.12 -17.69 -0.06
C PRO A 99 -4.51 -16.28 -0.12
N SER A 100 -5.32 -15.26 -0.37
CA SER A 100 -4.82 -13.89 -0.51
C SER A 100 -5.74 -12.85 0.12
N ILE A 101 -5.10 -11.77 0.60
CA ILE A 101 -5.71 -10.48 0.90
C ILE A 101 -5.29 -9.53 -0.22
N THR A 102 -6.20 -8.65 -0.69
CA THR A 102 -5.85 -7.69 -1.74
C THR A 102 -6.21 -6.26 -1.34
N PHE A 103 -5.43 -5.30 -1.86
CA PHE A 103 -5.76 -3.89 -1.77
C PHE A 103 -5.58 -3.24 -3.15
N LYS A 104 -6.67 -2.66 -3.68
CA LYS A 104 -6.68 -1.91 -4.94
C LYS A 104 -6.84 -0.43 -4.64
N GLY A 105 -5.70 0.26 -4.52
CA GLY A 105 -5.65 1.71 -4.29
C GLY A 105 -6.10 2.47 -5.54
N LYS A 106 -7.12 3.34 -5.36
CA LYS A 106 -7.78 4.07 -6.46
C LYS A 106 -7.64 5.58 -6.36
N THR A 107 -7.58 6.10 -5.15
CA THR A 107 -7.52 7.53 -4.90
C THR A 107 -6.33 7.85 -4.03
N PHE A 108 -5.39 8.59 -4.58
CA PHE A 108 -4.19 9.08 -3.90
C PHE A 108 -4.39 10.54 -3.57
N LYS A 109 -4.37 10.90 -2.29
CA LYS A 109 -4.45 12.29 -1.84
C LYS A 109 -3.08 12.78 -1.42
N PHE A 110 -2.67 13.91 -1.99
CA PHE A 110 -1.42 14.57 -1.67
C PHE A 110 -1.68 15.85 -0.87
N ASP A 111 -0.77 16.16 0.05
CA ASP A 111 -0.61 17.46 0.71
C ASP A 111 0.73 18.03 0.25
N GLY A 112 0.70 19.00 -0.66
CA GLY A 112 1.88 19.43 -1.40
C GLY A 112 2.49 18.26 -2.19
N ASP A 113 3.74 17.92 -1.88
CA ASP A 113 4.47 16.80 -2.50
C ASP A 113 4.40 15.50 -1.68
N LYS A 114 3.74 15.52 -0.52
CA LYS A 114 3.62 14.35 0.36
C LYS A 114 2.33 13.61 0.09
N LEU A 115 2.40 12.32 -0.16
CA LEU A 115 1.24 11.45 -0.16
C LEU A 115 0.67 11.38 1.26
N ALA A 116 -0.58 11.81 1.44
CA ALA A 116 -1.25 11.87 2.73
C ALA A 116 -2.14 10.65 2.99
N SER A 117 -2.81 10.14 1.96
CA SER A 117 -3.64 8.93 2.08
C SER A 117 -3.85 8.24 0.76
N VAL A 118 -4.15 6.93 0.84
CA VAL A 118 -4.56 6.10 -0.29
C VAL A 118 -5.88 5.42 0.07
N SER A 119 -6.93 5.68 -0.71
CA SER A 119 -8.24 5.04 -0.56
C SER A 119 -8.46 4.04 -1.70
N GLY A 120 -9.07 2.91 -1.38
CA GLY A 120 -9.31 1.84 -2.36
C GLY A 120 -10.17 0.72 -1.81
N ASP A 121 -10.22 -0.37 -2.55
CA ASP A 121 -10.94 -1.58 -2.19
C ASP A 121 -10.00 -2.55 -1.45
N PHE A 122 -10.36 -2.92 -0.24
CA PHE A 122 -9.68 -3.93 0.57
C PHE A 122 -10.52 -5.20 0.62
N THR A 123 -9.92 -6.33 0.25
CA THR A 123 -10.59 -7.63 0.25
C THR A 123 -9.93 -8.55 1.28
N LEU A 124 -10.70 -9.03 2.23
CA LEU A 124 -10.30 -9.99 3.25
C LEU A 124 -11.41 -11.06 3.37
N LEU A 125 -11.03 -12.35 3.42
CA LEU A 125 -11.99 -13.47 3.49
C LEU A 125 -13.06 -13.43 2.38
N GLY A 126 -12.70 -12.93 1.19
CA GLY A 126 -13.61 -12.79 0.05
C GLY A 126 -14.60 -11.61 0.16
N VAL A 127 -14.58 -10.86 1.26
CA VAL A 127 -15.40 -9.66 1.46
C VAL A 127 -14.60 -8.43 1.08
N THR A 128 -15.16 -7.61 0.18
CA THR A 128 -14.52 -6.35 -0.26
C THR A 128 -15.21 -5.16 0.39
N LYS A 129 -14.42 -4.28 1.01
CA LYS A 129 -14.89 -3.02 1.60
C LYS A 129 -13.95 -1.87 1.26
N PRO A 130 -14.45 -0.63 1.22
CA PRO A 130 -13.59 0.54 1.09
C PRO A 130 -12.68 0.68 2.31
N LEU A 131 -11.40 1.00 2.07
CA LEU A 131 -10.42 1.27 3.10
C LEU A 131 -9.59 2.49 2.71
N THR A 132 -9.30 3.34 3.70
CA THR A 132 -8.35 4.44 3.57
C THR A 132 -7.13 4.16 4.43
N LEU A 133 -5.97 4.06 3.80
CA LEU A 133 -4.67 4.01 4.43
C LEU A 133 -4.17 5.44 4.64
N ASN A 134 -3.98 5.85 5.90
CA ASN A 134 -3.37 7.14 6.23
C ASN A 134 -1.85 6.99 6.18
N VAL A 135 -1.21 7.74 5.28
CA VAL A 135 0.23 7.69 5.09
C VAL A 135 0.91 8.56 6.15
N VAL A 136 1.79 7.96 6.92
CA VAL A 136 2.52 8.65 8.01
C VAL A 136 3.96 9.00 7.61
N ASN A 137 4.49 8.31 6.61
CA ASN A 137 5.79 8.60 6.01
C ASN A 137 5.72 8.33 4.51
N PHE A 138 6.36 9.18 3.69
CA PHE A 138 6.43 9.00 2.24
C PHE A 138 7.71 9.62 1.69
N LYS A 139 8.40 8.87 0.84
CA LYS A 139 9.61 9.33 0.15
C LYS A 139 9.74 8.67 -1.20
N CYS A 140 10.03 9.46 -2.24
CA CYS A 140 10.53 8.98 -3.53
C CYS A 140 11.90 9.63 -3.80
N ALA A 141 12.90 8.81 -4.14
CA ALA A 141 14.25 9.27 -4.50
C ALA A 141 14.98 8.15 -5.25
N PRO A 142 16.10 8.45 -5.93
CA PRO A 142 17.00 7.40 -6.41
C PRO A 142 17.50 6.54 -5.24
N HIS A 143 17.37 5.23 -5.34
CA HIS A 143 17.83 4.30 -4.31
C HIS A 143 19.37 4.42 -4.12
N PRO A 144 19.88 4.57 -2.90
CA PRO A 144 21.29 4.91 -2.67
C PRO A 144 22.28 3.89 -3.24
N MET A 145 21.92 2.62 -3.30
CA MET A 145 22.75 1.53 -3.82
C MET A 145 22.52 1.29 -5.32
N SER A 146 21.29 0.98 -5.73
CA SER A 146 20.97 0.62 -7.12
C SER A 146 20.87 1.82 -8.06
N LYS A 147 20.74 3.04 -7.52
CA LYS A 147 20.51 4.31 -8.26
C LYS A 147 19.21 4.34 -9.06
N LYS A 148 18.39 3.29 -8.99
CA LYS A 148 17.07 3.25 -9.63
C LYS A 148 16.07 4.11 -8.88
N PRO A 149 15.05 4.67 -9.57
CA PRO A 149 13.93 5.33 -8.91
C PRO A 149 13.25 4.36 -7.93
N ALA A 150 13.04 4.82 -6.71
CA ALA A 150 12.40 4.05 -5.67
C ALA A 150 11.48 4.94 -4.82
N CYS A 151 10.39 4.39 -4.33
CA CYS A 151 9.48 5.04 -3.40
C CYS A 151 9.23 4.13 -2.20
N GLY A 152 9.06 4.74 -1.03
CA GLY A 152 8.68 4.04 0.20
C GLY A 152 7.61 4.81 0.94
N ALA A 153 6.76 4.08 1.68
CA ALA A 153 5.74 4.65 2.53
C ALA A 153 5.45 3.77 3.75
N ASP A 154 5.12 4.42 4.86
CA ASP A 154 4.46 3.80 6.00
C ASP A 154 3.02 4.29 6.07
N ALA A 155 2.07 3.39 6.30
CA ALA A 155 0.67 3.74 6.40
C ALA A 155 -0.05 2.97 7.51
N VAL A 156 -1.12 3.59 8.04
CA VAL A 156 -1.92 3.05 9.13
C VAL A 156 -3.40 3.13 8.80
N ALA A 157 -4.15 2.09 9.15
CA ALA A 157 -5.61 2.09 9.12
C ALA A 157 -6.17 1.25 10.28
N THR A 158 -7.46 1.41 10.57
CA THR A 158 -8.18 0.54 11.51
C THR A 158 -9.37 -0.09 10.78
N ILE A 159 -9.59 -1.37 11.00
CA ILE A 159 -10.75 -2.11 10.49
C ILE A 159 -11.46 -2.81 11.65
N LYS A 160 -12.73 -3.16 11.45
CA LYS A 160 -13.43 -4.15 12.26
C LYS A 160 -13.34 -5.50 11.56
N ARG A 161 -12.70 -6.48 12.21
CA ARG A 161 -12.52 -7.80 11.61
C ARG A 161 -13.82 -8.58 11.42
N SER A 162 -14.83 -8.30 12.28
CA SER A 162 -16.18 -8.84 12.13
C SER A 162 -16.87 -8.40 10.84
N ASP A 163 -16.54 -7.22 10.32
CA ASP A 163 -17.03 -6.71 9.03
C ASP A 163 -16.64 -7.58 7.83
N PHE A 164 -15.63 -8.43 8.00
CA PHE A 164 -15.14 -9.39 7.01
C PHE A 164 -15.48 -10.84 7.36
N GLY A 165 -16.33 -11.06 8.38
CA GLY A 165 -16.73 -12.39 8.81
C GLY A 165 -15.81 -13.04 9.86
N MET A 166 -14.74 -12.38 10.30
CA MET A 166 -13.81 -12.86 11.32
C MET A 166 -14.29 -12.43 12.72
N ALA A 167 -15.34 -13.08 13.26
CA ALA A 167 -15.96 -12.69 14.52
C ALA A 167 -15.60 -13.58 15.72
N ALA A 168 -14.76 -14.61 15.54
CA ALA A 168 -14.38 -15.50 16.63
C ALA A 168 -13.77 -14.71 17.82
N TYR A 169 -14.22 -15.02 19.03
CA TYR A 169 -13.78 -14.40 20.29
C TYR A 169 -14.06 -12.90 20.46
N VAL A 170 -14.88 -12.26 19.61
CA VAL A 170 -15.35 -10.88 19.86
C VAL A 170 -16.38 -10.92 20.99
N PRO A 171 -16.35 -9.99 21.97
CA PRO A 171 -15.44 -8.84 22.11
C PRO A 171 -14.20 -9.11 22.97
N ALA A 172 -14.02 -10.31 23.52
CA ALA A 172 -12.91 -10.62 24.43
C ALA A 172 -11.55 -10.37 23.75
N VAL A 173 -11.40 -10.81 22.51
CA VAL A 173 -10.34 -10.32 21.62
C VAL A 173 -10.95 -9.23 20.75
N SER A 174 -10.35 -8.05 20.73
CA SER A 174 -10.90 -6.86 20.07
C SER A 174 -11.42 -7.12 18.66
N ASP A 175 -12.53 -6.48 18.33
CA ASP A 175 -13.02 -6.42 16.95
C ASP A 175 -12.17 -5.46 16.10
N GLU A 176 -11.74 -4.35 16.69
CA GLU A 176 -10.85 -3.41 16.03
C GLU A 176 -9.44 -3.97 15.89
N VAL A 177 -8.93 -3.89 14.67
CA VAL A 177 -7.56 -4.27 14.28
C VAL A 177 -6.89 -3.07 13.64
N THR A 178 -5.75 -2.69 14.18
CA THR A 178 -4.90 -1.67 13.55
C THR A 178 -4.00 -2.34 12.52
N LEU A 179 -4.06 -1.87 11.28
CA LEU A 179 -3.17 -2.25 10.19
C LEU A 179 -1.98 -1.29 10.16
N ARG A 180 -0.77 -1.84 10.06
CA ARG A 180 0.47 -1.09 9.88
C ARG A 180 1.18 -1.62 8.65
N ILE A 181 1.25 -0.80 7.65
CA ILE A 181 1.80 -1.15 6.34
C ILE A 181 3.12 -0.42 6.18
N GLN A 182 4.17 -1.16 5.88
CA GLN A 182 5.41 -0.63 5.34
C GLN A 182 5.56 -1.14 3.91
N VAL A 183 5.92 -0.27 3.00
CA VAL A 183 6.10 -0.63 1.59
C VAL A 183 7.29 0.10 1.00
N GLU A 184 8.13 -0.65 0.31
CA GLU A 184 9.13 -0.13 -0.61
C GLU A 184 8.88 -0.68 -2.01
N ALA A 185 9.12 0.15 -3.02
CA ALA A 185 8.93 -0.24 -4.41
C ALA A 185 9.94 0.46 -5.31
N SER A 186 10.40 -0.22 -6.35
CA SER A 186 11.40 0.30 -7.29
C SER A 186 11.09 -0.07 -8.74
N LYS A 187 11.73 0.68 -9.66
CA LYS A 187 11.71 0.38 -11.10
C LYS A 187 12.67 -0.72 -11.49
#